data_4e7d45842f6ad3fc2ba505e18e243262
#
_entry.id   4e7d45842f6ad3fc2ba505e18e243262
#
_cell.length_a   1.000
_cell.length_b   1.000
_cell.length_c   1.000
_cell.angle_alpha   90.00
_cell.angle_beta   90.00
_cell.angle_gamma   90.00
#
_symmetry.space_group_name_H-M   'P 1'
#
loop_
_entity.id
_entity.type
_entity.pdbx_description
1 polymer ?
#
loop_
_entity_poly.entity_id
_entity_poly.type
_entity_poly.pdbx_seq_one_letter_code
_entity_poly.pdbx_strand_id
1 'polypeptide(L)'
;MKTISLAIIALMLCVQLTKAQSRILPIDTTVTTKHKLQTNKEIINYTATIGTQPVWNEIGDPIASLHYTYYTRDNIDNRADRPLVISFNGGPGSGSVWMHLAYTGPRVLNIDDEGFPTQPYGVKNNPYSILDVADIVYVNPVNTGYSRTIPAFGKEVDRSKFFGVNADIAYLA
;
A
#
# COMPACT_ATOMS: atom_id res chain seq x y z
N MET A 1 -36.26 17.93 40.31
CA MET A 1 -35.67 16.59 40.17
C MET A 1 -36.04 15.87 38.86
N LYS A 2 -37.31 15.90 38.40
CA LYS A 2 -37.73 15.23 37.13
C LYS A 2 -37.10 15.81 35.86
N THR A 3 -36.86 17.10 35.81
CA THR A 3 -36.21 17.76 34.62
C THR A 3 -34.73 17.46 34.45
N ILE A 4 -33.99 17.28 35.56
CA ILE A 4 -32.58 16.93 35.56
C ILE A 4 -32.38 15.48 35.09
N SER A 5 -33.29 14.56 35.50
CA SER A 5 -33.24 13.16 35.02
C SER A 5 -33.48 13.04 33.53
N LEU A 6 -34.37 13.83 32.94
CA LEU A 6 -34.64 13.83 31.49
C LEU A 6 -33.44 14.34 30.69
N ALA A 7 -32.74 15.38 31.18
CA ALA A 7 -31.56 15.94 30.53
C ALA A 7 -30.37 14.95 30.53
N ILE A 8 -30.19 14.19 31.61
CA ILE A 8 -29.12 13.16 31.71
C ILE A 8 -29.42 12.00 30.75
N ILE A 9 -30.70 11.57 30.64
CA ILE A 9 -31.08 10.50 29.69
C ILE A 9 -30.87 10.96 28.24
N ALA A 10 -31.24 12.19 27.91
CA ALA A 10 -31.01 12.75 26.58
C ALA A 10 -29.51 12.88 26.24
N LEU A 11 -28.67 13.25 27.21
CA LEU A 11 -27.20 13.30 27.03
C LEU A 11 -26.60 11.93 26.84
N MET A 12 -27.08 10.91 27.57
CA MET A 12 -26.63 9.52 27.38
C MET A 12 -27.08 8.93 26.03
N LEU A 13 -28.25 9.32 25.50
CA LEU A 13 -28.68 8.91 24.15
C LEU A 13 -27.86 9.55 23.03
N CYS A 14 -27.39 10.78 23.20
CA CYS A 14 -26.53 11.46 22.23
C CYS A 14 -25.14 10.82 22.11
N VAL A 15 -24.61 10.26 23.19
CA VAL A 15 -23.30 9.58 23.19
C VAL A 15 -23.33 8.25 22.41
N GLN A 16 -24.49 7.63 22.27
CA GLN A 16 -24.65 6.37 21.52
C GLN A 16 -24.68 6.54 20.00
N LEU A 17 -24.80 7.78 19.49
CA LEU A 17 -24.93 8.04 18.06
C LEU A 17 -23.60 8.28 17.35
N THR A 18 -22.49 8.36 18.06
CA THR A 18 -21.17 8.34 17.46
C THR A 18 -20.76 6.90 17.12
N LYS A 19 -21.44 6.27 16.18
CA LYS A 19 -20.86 5.10 15.49
C LYS A 19 -19.58 5.60 14.85
N ALA A 20 -18.43 5.16 15.36
CA ALA A 20 -17.19 5.31 14.65
C ALA A 20 -17.40 4.69 13.27
N GLN A 21 -17.53 5.54 12.27
CA GLN A 21 -17.61 5.10 10.89
C GLN A 21 -16.27 4.44 10.60
N SER A 22 -16.23 3.10 10.59
CA SER A 22 -15.05 2.40 10.15
C SER A 22 -14.75 2.89 8.74
N ARG A 23 -13.63 3.58 8.56
CA ARG A 23 -13.18 3.98 7.23
C ARG A 23 -12.83 2.68 6.50
N ILE A 24 -13.78 2.17 5.74
CA ILE A 24 -13.52 1.08 4.81
C ILE A 24 -12.61 1.69 3.74
N LEU A 25 -11.38 1.19 3.65
CA LEU A 25 -10.49 1.56 2.55
C LEU A 25 -11.17 1.14 1.24
N PRO A 26 -11.20 2.00 0.23
CA PRO A 26 -11.70 1.61 -1.08
C PRO A 26 -10.94 0.37 -1.57
N ILE A 27 -11.65 -0.60 -2.15
CA ILE A 27 -11.09 -1.87 -2.61
C ILE A 27 -10.53 -1.82 -4.02
N ASP A 28 -10.87 -0.75 -4.74
CA ASP A 28 -10.41 -0.50 -6.12
C ASP A 28 -10.34 1.02 -6.33
N THR A 29 -9.18 1.58 -6.06
CA THR A 29 -8.95 3.02 -6.23
C THR A 29 -7.49 3.30 -6.50
N THR A 30 -7.24 4.41 -7.20
CA THR A 30 -5.89 4.88 -7.51
C THR A 30 -5.76 6.38 -7.29
N VAL A 31 -4.58 6.79 -6.87
CA VAL A 31 -4.13 8.18 -6.82
C VAL A 31 -2.81 8.27 -7.54
N THR A 32 -2.70 9.23 -8.46
CA THR A 32 -1.51 9.41 -9.30
C THR A 32 -0.91 10.79 -9.09
N THR A 33 0.42 10.85 -8.98
CA THR A 33 1.19 12.08 -8.81
C THR A 33 2.43 12.07 -9.70
N LYS A 34 2.93 13.26 -10.10
CA LYS A 34 4.12 13.41 -10.93
C LYS A 34 5.30 13.92 -10.12
N HIS A 35 6.46 13.37 -10.39
CA HIS A 35 7.67 13.63 -9.63
C HIS A 35 8.90 13.71 -10.53
N LYS A 36 10.02 14.12 -9.91
CA LYS A 36 11.35 14.09 -10.52
C LYS A 36 12.30 13.36 -9.59
N LEU A 37 13.16 12.55 -10.18
CA LEU A 37 14.25 11.83 -9.52
C LEU A 37 15.57 12.33 -10.10
N GLN A 38 16.43 12.89 -9.24
CA GLN A 38 17.81 13.18 -9.62
C GLN A 38 18.64 11.92 -9.39
N THR A 39 19.14 11.34 -10.46
CA THR A 39 20.14 10.27 -10.44
C THR A 39 21.55 10.84 -10.65
N ASN A 40 22.56 9.98 -10.60
CA ASN A 40 23.95 10.37 -10.92
C ASN A 40 24.15 10.68 -12.42
N LYS A 41 23.22 10.27 -13.29
CA LYS A 41 23.34 10.40 -14.75
C LYS A 41 22.42 11.48 -15.31
N GLU A 42 21.18 11.54 -14.84
CA GLU A 42 20.13 12.35 -15.44
C GLU A 42 19.02 12.68 -14.43
N ILE A 43 18.11 13.58 -14.85
CA ILE A 43 16.84 13.81 -14.15
C ILE A 43 15.76 12.96 -14.84
N ILE A 44 15.19 12.03 -14.09
CA ILE A 44 14.08 11.18 -14.53
C ILE A 44 12.76 11.81 -14.09
N ASN A 45 11.89 12.16 -15.04
CA ASN A 45 10.49 12.46 -14.73
C ASN A 45 9.74 11.13 -14.60
N TYR A 46 8.92 11.00 -13.55
CA TYR A 46 8.19 9.78 -13.30
C TYR A 46 6.83 10.04 -12.70
N THR A 47 5.95 9.10 -12.91
CA THR A 47 4.61 9.04 -12.35
C THR A 47 4.59 8.01 -11.22
N ALA A 48 4.09 8.41 -10.05
CA ALA A 48 3.80 7.52 -8.94
C ALA A 48 2.29 7.28 -8.87
N THR A 49 1.88 6.03 -8.88
CA THR A 49 0.49 5.59 -8.71
C THR A 49 0.41 4.75 -7.44
N ILE A 50 -0.42 5.16 -6.50
CA ILE A 50 -0.74 4.39 -5.30
C ILE A 50 -2.18 3.93 -5.45
N GLY A 51 -2.42 2.66 -5.19
CA GLY A 51 -3.76 2.11 -5.35
C GLY A 51 -4.03 0.86 -4.55
N THR A 52 -5.25 0.40 -4.70
CA THR A 52 -5.71 -0.87 -4.18
C THR A 52 -6.29 -1.71 -5.31
N GLN A 53 -5.99 -3.01 -5.29
CA GLN A 53 -6.47 -4.00 -6.25
C GLN A 53 -7.28 -5.06 -5.50
N PRO A 54 -8.54 -5.30 -5.86
CA PRO A 54 -9.32 -6.38 -5.24
C PRO A 54 -8.80 -7.75 -5.66
N VAL A 55 -8.82 -8.68 -4.70
CA VAL A 55 -8.67 -10.12 -4.95
C VAL A 55 -10.05 -10.73 -4.92
N TRP A 56 -10.40 -11.47 -5.96
CA TRP A 56 -11.71 -12.07 -6.14
C TRP A 56 -11.70 -13.56 -5.82
N ASN A 57 -12.78 -14.07 -5.26
CA ASN A 57 -13.02 -15.51 -5.18
C ASN A 57 -13.61 -16.04 -6.49
N GLU A 58 -13.82 -17.36 -6.56
CA GLU A 58 -14.36 -18.06 -7.75
C GLU A 58 -15.77 -17.60 -8.16
N ILE A 59 -16.54 -17.03 -7.23
CA ILE A 59 -17.90 -16.53 -7.49
C ILE A 59 -17.96 -15.02 -7.70
N GLY A 60 -16.80 -14.36 -7.74
CA GLY A 60 -16.69 -12.92 -8.04
C GLY A 60 -16.89 -11.98 -6.85
N ASP A 61 -16.82 -12.47 -5.61
CA ASP A 61 -16.83 -11.61 -4.43
C ASP A 61 -15.41 -11.14 -4.09
N PRO A 62 -15.20 -9.87 -3.69
CA PRO A 62 -13.91 -9.41 -3.23
C PRO A 62 -13.59 -9.97 -1.84
N ILE A 63 -12.47 -10.68 -1.72
CA ILE A 63 -12.03 -11.33 -0.48
C ILE A 63 -10.82 -10.68 0.16
N ALA A 64 -10.10 -9.85 -0.60
CA ALA A 64 -9.02 -9.01 -0.09
C ALA A 64 -8.85 -7.76 -0.96
N SER A 65 -8.15 -6.77 -0.41
CA SER A 65 -7.69 -5.57 -1.10
C SER A 65 -6.18 -5.50 -0.99
N LEU A 66 -5.47 -5.61 -2.11
CA LEU A 66 -4.03 -5.48 -2.20
C LEU A 66 -3.66 -4.01 -2.41
N HIS A 67 -2.85 -3.48 -1.53
CA HIS A 67 -2.26 -2.16 -1.71
C HIS A 67 -0.96 -2.27 -2.51
N TYR A 68 -0.80 -1.39 -3.48
CA TYR A 68 0.41 -1.29 -4.29
C TYR A 68 0.88 0.14 -4.46
N THR A 69 2.16 0.29 -4.76
CA THR A 69 2.78 1.54 -5.21
C THR A 69 3.53 1.26 -6.50
N TYR A 70 3.15 1.93 -7.56
CA TYR A 70 3.69 1.74 -8.91
C TYR A 70 4.39 3.01 -9.39
N TYR A 71 5.60 2.85 -9.88
CA TYR A 71 6.40 3.91 -10.47
C TYR A 71 6.68 3.63 -11.93
N THR A 72 6.36 4.60 -12.78
CA THR A 72 6.62 4.57 -14.22
C THR A 72 7.47 5.75 -14.63
N ARG A 73 8.51 5.52 -15.42
CA ARG A 73 9.27 6.59 -16.06
C ARG A 73 8.40 7.26 -17.12
N ASP A 74 8.35 8.59 -17.10
CA ASP A 74 7.66 9.38 -18.13
C ASP A 74 8.55 9.54 -19.38
N ASN A 75 7.93 9.98 -20.48
CA ASN A 75 8.62 10.31 -21.76
C ASN A 75 9.42 9.14 -22.34
N ILE A 76 8.86 7.95 -22.31
CA ILE A 76 9.41 6.74 -22.96
C ILE A 76 8.72 6.56 -24.30
N ASP A 77 9.51 6.48 -25.40
CA ASP A 77 9.00 6.36 -26.76
C ASP A 77 8.23 5.05 -26.98
N ASN A 78 8.79 3.93 -26.52
CA ASN A 78 8.11 2.64 -26.59
C ASN A 78 8.07 1.98 -25.20
N ARG A 79 6.91 2.03 -24.57
CA ARG A 79 6.71 1.45 -23.25
C ARG A 79 6.73 -0.10 -23.25
N ALA A 80 6.42 -0.73 -24.38
CA ALA A 80 6.42 -2.20 -24.47
C ALA A 80 7.83 -2.79 -24.35
N ASP A 81 8.87 -2.01 -24.66
CA ASP A 81 10.26 -2.45 -24.53
C ASP A 81 10.81 -2.26 -23.12
N ARG A 82 10.02 -1.65 -22.23
CA ARG A 82 10.46 -1.34 -20.88
C ARG A 82 10.07 -2.46 -19.90
N PRO A 83 11.03 -3.07 -19.21
CA PRO A 83 10.72 -4.11 -18.22
C PRO A 83 9.83 -3.59 -17.10
N LEU A 84 8.95 -4.45 -16.59
CA LEU A 84 8.21 -4.24 -15.35
C LEU A 84 8.74 -5.18 -14.27
N VAL A 85 9.17 -4.59 -13.16
CA VAL A 85 9.58 -5.34 -11.96
C VAL A 85 8.44 -5.35 -10.97
N ILE A 86 8.00 -6.55 -10.58
CA ILE A 86 7.04 -6.74 -9.48
C ILE A 86 7.84 -7.11 -8.24
N SER A 87 7.73 -6.27 -7.21
CA SER A 87 8.49 -6.41 -5.97
C SER A 87 7.55 -6.56 -4.77
N PHE A 88 7.81 -7.56 -3.97
CA PHE A 88 7.14 -7.77 -2.70
C PHE A 88 8.11 -8.30 -1.65
N ASN A 89 7.84 -8.02 -0.39
CA ASN A 89 8.66 -8.50 0.71
C ASN A 89 8.09 -9.82 1.24
N GLY A 90 8.98 -10.73 1.63
CA GLY A 90 8.61 -11.99 2.24
C GLY A 90 8.83 -11.99 3.76
N GLY A 91 8.92 -13.20 4.36
CA GLY A 91 9.31 -13.43 5.74
C GLY A 91 8.21 -13.32 6.77
N PRO A 92 7.18 -14.17 6.74
CA PRO A 92 5.76 -13.82 6.63
C PRO A 92 5.34 -12.60 7.46
N GLY A 93 4.44 -11.78 6.91
CA GLY A 93 3.87 -10.60 7.59
C GLY A 93 4.60 -9.28 7.35
N SER A 94 5.63 -9.26 6.51
CA SER A 94 6.36 -8.02 6.19
C SER A 94 5.77 -7.32 4.96
N GLY A 95 5.44 -6.04 5.10
CA GLY A 95 5.08 -5.18 3.97
C GLY A 95 6.28 -4.84 3.10
N SER A 96 6.03 -4.45 1.85
CA SER A 96 7.07 -4.17 0.84
C SER A 96 7.87 -2.87 1.09
N VAL A 97 7.70 -2.24 2.23
CA VAL A 97 8.35 -0.98 2.61
C VAL A 97 9.88 -1.04 2.54
N TRP A 98 10.48 -2.18 2.89
CA TRP A 98 11.94 -2.35 2.86
C TRP A 98 12.48 -2.32 1.43
N MET A 99 11.89 -3.10 0.53
CA MET A 99 12.26 -3.09 -0.88
C MET A 99 12.00 -1.72 -1.51
N HIS A 100 10.89 -1.08 -1.10
CA HIS A 100 10.45 0.20 -1.63
C HIS A 100 11.34 1.37 -1.16
N LEU A 101 11.48 1.55 0.16
CA LEU A 101 12.08 2.75 0.75
C LEU A 101 13.52 2.52 1.26
N ALA A 102 14.05 1.30 1.22
CA ALA A 102 15.42 1.07 1.63
C ALA A 102 16.36 0.73 0.45
N TYR A 103 15.80 0.23 -0.69
CA TYR A 103 16.66 -0.28 -1.75
C TYR A 103 16.37 0.32 -3.14
N THR A 104 15.28 -0.07 -3.79
CA THR A 104 15.11 0.05 -5.24
C THR A 104 14.19 1.17 -5.71
N GLY A 105 13.39 1.76 -4.81
CA GLY A 105 12.47 2.83 -5.12
C GLY A 105 13.15 4.14 -5.52
N PRO A 106 12.41 5.10 -6.09
CA PRO A 106 12.96 6.40 -6.48
C PRO A 106 13.34 7.28 -5.28
N ARG A 107 12.81 6.95 -4.11
CA ARG A 107 13.11 7.59 -2.83
C ARG A 107 13.55 6.56 -1.82
N VAL A 108 14.55 6.88 -1.02
CA VAL A 108 15.03 6.04 0.08
C VAL A 108 15.02 6.79 1.38
N LEU A 109 14.91 6.06 2.48
CA LEU A 109 15.00 6.62 3.83
C LEU A 109 16.33 7.34 4.02
N ASN A 110 16.31 8.48 4.71
CA ASN A 110 17.53 9.17 5.11
C ASN A 110 18.07 8.56 6.40
N ILE A 111 18.84 7.51 6.25
CA ILE A 111 19.50 6.75 7.32
C ILE A 111 21.01 6.72 7.07
N ASP A 112 21.80 6.51 8.13
CA ASP A 112 23.23 6.24 8.07
C ASP A 112 23.53 4.75 7.73
N ASP A 113 24.79 4.39 7.70
CA ASP A 113 25.24 3.04 7.35
C ASP A 113 24.86 2.01 8.43
N GLU A 114 24.65 2.44 9.66
CA GLU A 114 24.17 1.62 10.78
C GLU A 114 22.64 1.48 10.81
N GLY A 115 21.92 2.24 9.94
CA GLY A 115 20.46 2.19 9.82
C GLY A 115 19.71 3.17 10.72
N PHE A 116 20.39 4.12 11.38
CA PHE A 116 19.74 5.12 12.20
C PHE A 116 19.26 6.33 11.38
N PRO A 117 18.10 6.91 11.72
CA PRO A 117 17.60 8.09 11.02
C PRO A 117 18.53 9.29 11.17
N THR A 118 18.88 9.93 10.05
CA THR A 118 19.68 11.15 10.02
C THR A 118 18.83 12.37 9.66
N GLN A 119 19.24 13.55 10.13
CA GLN A 119 18.56 14.80 9.77
C GLN A 119 18.98 15.27 8.35
N PRO A 120 18.05 15.87 7.58
CA PRO A 120 16.62 16.01 7.87
C PRO A 120 15.91 14.65 7.79
N TYR A 121 15.05 14.36 8.77
CA TYR A 121 14.29 13.11 8.78
C TYR A 121 13.36 13.02 7.56
N GLY A 122 13.21 11.82 7.03
CA GLY A 122 12.33 11.54 5.91
C GLY A 122 13.00 10.73 4.81
N VAL A 123 12.70 11.07 3.56
CA VAL A 123 13.21 10.38 2.38
C VAL A 123 14.05 11.31 1.51
N LYS A 124 15.09 10.77 0.89
CA LYS A 124 15.95 11.44 -0.08
C LYS A 124 15.86 10.79 -1.46
N ASN A 125 16.37 11.45 -2.49
CA ASN A 125 16.50 10.85 -3.82
C ASN A 125 17.36 9.59 -3.73
N ASN A 126 16.95 8.53 -4.44
CA ASN A 126 17.76 7.34 -4.62
C ASN A 126 18.51 7.42 -5.97
N PRO A 127 19.80 7.73 -5.99
CA PRO A 127 20.56 7.82 -7.24
C PRO A 127 20.78 6.44 -7.90
N TYR A 128 20.48 5.35 -7.18
CA TYR A 128 20.61 3.96 -7.63
C TYR A 128 19.26 3.28 -7.85
N SER A 129 18.18 4.06 -7.98
CA SER A 129 16.86 3.50 -8.27
C SER A 129 16.88 2.75 -9.60
N ILE A 130 16.21 1.59 -9.63
CA ILE A 130 16.06 0.82 -10.88
C ILE A 130 15.12 1.49 -11.89
N LEU A 131 14.50 2.62 -11.52
CA LEU A 131 13.62 3.38 -12.40
C LEU A 131 14.35 3.95 -13.64
N ASP A 132 15.67 3.96 -13.67
CA ASP A 132 16.44 4.30 -14.88
C ASP A 132 16.28 3.23 -15.97
N VAL A 133 16.10 1.95 -15.62
CA VAL A 133 16.04 0.84 -16.58
C VAL A 133 14.70 0.10 -16.61
N ALA A 134 13.88 0.17 -15.57
CA ALA A 134 12.63 -0.57 -15.45
C ALA A 134 11.53 0.27 -14.76
N ASP A 135 10.27 -0.02 -15.08
CA ASP A 135 9.15 0.39 -14.23
C ASP A 135 9.03 -0.61 -13.06
N ILE A 136 8.50 -0.16 -11.92
CA ILE A 136 8.45 -1.02 -10.73
C ILE A 136 7.15 -0.85 -9.96
N VAL A 137 6.56 -1.96 -9.57
CA VAL A 137 5.43 -2.01 -8.64
C VAL A 137 5.80 -2.75 -7.36
N TYR A 138 5.53 -2.12 -6.23
CA TYR A 138 5.64 -2.71 -4.90
C TYR A 138 4.27 -3.12 -4.42
N VAL A 139 4.07 -4.41 -4.24
CA VAL A 139 2.80 -4.98 -3.75
C VAL A 139 2.97 -5.39 -2.30
N ASN A 140 2.05 -4.97 -1.45
CA ASN A 140 1.99 -5.50 -0.09
C ASN A 140 1.18 -6.80 -0.11
N PRO A 141 1.77 -7.96 0.26
CA PRO A 141 1.00 -9.19 0.45
C PRO A 141 -0.20 -9.00 1.39
N VAL A 142 -1.22 -9.83 1.27
CA VAL A 142 -2.45 -9.73 2.09
C VAL A 142 -2.11 -9.66 3.58
N ASN A 143 -2.77 -8.75 4.29
CA ASN A 143 -2.54 -8.43 5.72
C ASN A 143 -1.15 -7.88 6.07
N THR A 144 -0.40 -7.41 5.07
CA THR A 144 0.81 -6.62 5.29
C THR A 144 0.62 -5.18 4.82
N GLY A 145 1.40 -4.25 5.36
CA GLY A 145 1.28 -2.84 5.03
C GLY A 145 -0.17 -2.35 5.12
N TYR A 146 -0.71 -1.89 3.99
CA TYR A 146 -2.10 -1.43 3.87
C TYR A 146 -3.05 -2.45 3.23
N SER A 147 -2.55 -3.61 2.81
CA SER A 147 -3.38 -4.69 2.28
C SER A 147 -4.20 -5.34 3.37
N ARG A 148 -5.45 -5.66 3.09
CA ARG A 148 -6.40 -6.21 4.08
C ARG A 148 -7.26 -7.29 3.45
N THR A 149 -7.62 -8.29 4.26
CA THR A 149 -8.70 -9.22 3.94
C THR A 149 -10.06 -8.52 4.05
N ILE A 150 -11.01 -8.96 3.26
CA ILE A 150 -12.40 -8.49 3.27
C ILE A 150 -13.26 -9.66 3.74
N PRO A 151 -13.73 -9.67 5.00
CA PRO A 151 -14.60 -10.74 5.49
C PRO A 151 -15.98 -10.64 4.83
N ALA A 152 -16.53 -11.76 4.41
CA ALA A 152 -17.95 -11.81 4.06
C ALA A 152 -18.80 -11.49 5.28
N PHE A 153 -19.98 -10.87 5.06
CA PHE A 153 -20.85 -10.45 6.14
C PHE A 153 -21.17 -11.61 7.10
N GLY A 154 -20.88 -11.40 8.39
CA GLY A 154 -21.14 -12.41 9.45
C GLY A 154 -20.22 -13.63 9.43
N LYS A 155 -19.13 -13.62 8.66
CA LYS A 155 -18.15 -14.72 8.61
C LYS A 155 -16.78 -14.24 9.03
N GLU A 156 -16.00 -15.12 9.66
CA GLU A 156 -14.57 -14.92 9.85
C GLU A 156 -13.82 -15.12 8.53
N VAL A 157 -12.65 -14.47 8.44
CA VAL A 157 -11.76 -14.63 7.29
C VAL A 157 -11.14 -16.03 7.32
N ASP A 158 -11.28 -16.78 6.24
CA ASP A 158 -10.54 -18.02 6.06
C ASP A 158 -9.05 -17.69 5.79
N ARG A 159 -8.26 -17.80 6.84
CA ARG A 159 -6.83 -17.48 6.78
C ARG A 159 -6.04 -18.40 5.87
N SER A 160 -6.48 -19.63 5.64
CA SER A 160 -5.78 -20.58 4.77
C SER A 160 -5.67 -20.10 3.32
N LYS A 161 -6.58 -19.23 2.90
CA LYS A 161 -6.59 -18.64 1.55
C LYS A 161 -5.54 -17.55 1.33
N PHE A 162 -4.91 -17.07 2.40
CA PHE A 162 -4.02 -15.91 2.34
C PHE A 162 -2.64 -16.14 2.98
N PHE A 163 -2.38 -17.31 3.55
CA PHE A 163 -1.12 -17.58 4.23
C PHE A 163 -0.53 -18.91 3.78
N GLY A 164 0.64 -18.82 3.16
CA GLY A 164 1.39 -19.95 2.66
C GLY A 164 1.76 -19.80 1.19
N VAL A 165 2.77 -20.52 0.74
CA VAL A 165 3.33 -20.36 -0.62
C VAL A 165 2.28 -20.48 -1.72
N ASN A 166 1.44 -21.51 -1.64
CA ASN A 166 0.40 -21.75 -2.66
C ASN A 166 -0.70 -20.67 -2.64
N ALA A 167 -1.05 -20.18 -1.43
CA ALA A 167 -2.01 -19.11 -1.29
C ALA A 167 -1.45 -17.79 -1.85
N ASP A 168 -0.19 -17.45 -1.54
CA ASP A 168 0.48 -16.27 -2.08
C ASP A 168 0.55 -16.30 -3.61
N ILE A 169 0.89 -17.44 -4.20
CA ILE A 169 0.88 -17.62 -5.65
C ILE A 169 -0.52 -17.37 -6.21
N ALA A 170 -1.56 -17.94 -5.60
CA ALA A 170 -2.92 -17.88 -6.12
C ALA A 170 -3.50 -16.44 -6.18
N TYR A 171 -3.16 -15.58 -5.24
CA TYR A 171 -3.70 -14.21 -5.24
C TYR A 171 -2.74 -13.15 -5.79
N LEU A 172 -1.45 -13.46 -5.98
CA LEU A 172 -0.48 -12.52 -6.58
C LEU A 172 -0.31 -12.74 -8.09
N ALA A 173 -0.70 -13.90 -8.63
CA ALA A 173 -0.67 -14.21 -10.07
C ALA A 173 -1.87 -13.63 -10.81
#